data_63547b74ffefb39292d25121a874991d
#
_entry.id   63547b74ffefb39292d25121a874991d
#
_cell.length_a   1.000
_cell.length_b   1.000
_cell.length_c   1.000
_cell.angle_alpha   90.00
_cell.angle_beta   90.00
_cell.angle_gamma   90.00
#
_symmetry.space_group_name_H-M   'P 1'
#
loop_
_entity.id
_entity.type
_entity.pdbx_description
1 polymer ?
#
loop_
_entity_poly.entity_id
_entity_poly.type
_entity_poly.pdbx_seq_one_letter_code
_entity_poly.pdbx_strand_id
1 'polypeptide(L)'
;MISGQVADETGRPIVGAQVTLSGKGILGVQTAVTDETGLYRFRSVSTSDTLHVKAAAPGRVPVEYVGLTARADRVGRVDFRLRAPGEHRVLVLIDESIPYHKVALDGALSTMPGQTEIFAISDLSAKTVRSLKLRLTEKPSAVLAIGETAARLARRNIHDIPIVHTMVPAPLDADLTTTNMCGVALNGAFDRQIEHLRHLVPEARRIATIYDPRRLDRCYQDLNQASRAAGIELVSSYMRDSSDMHEALENLGSEPIDAFLVLLDPGVIDATAFAELMRYASSRDLVLAVPDPALTTPGKIFSFVPGFWDQGAYAGMLVRRILEDGVQPSEIGLVDPGADELMPISARLDPGIQGELLPGSAEMRDLTRQPVP
;
A
#
# COMPACT_ATOMS: atom_id res chain seq x y z
N MET A 1 -9.44 -24.41 -8.71
CA MET A 1 -9.18 -24.12 -10.14
C MET A 1 -9.01 -22.62 -10.32
N ILE A 2 -8.03 -22.17 -11.10
CA ILE A 2 -7.86 -20.76 -11.49
C ILE A 2 -7.96 -20.70 -13.02
N SER A 3 -8.70 -19.72 -13.55
CA SER A 3 -8.83 -19.47 -14.99
C SER A 3 -8.98 -17.97 -15.24
N GLY A 4 -8.80 -17.54 -16.47
CA GLY A 4 -8.98 -16.15 -16.86
C GLY A 4 -8.68 -15.94 -18.33
N GLN A 5 -8.74 -14.69 -18.74
CA GLN A 5 -8.44 -14.25 -20.09
C GLN A 5 -7.24 -13.30 -20.09
N VAL A 6 -6.37 -13.45 -21.07
CA VAL A 6 -5.31 -12.49 -21.37
C VAL A 6 -5.70 -11.72 -22.62
N ALA A 7 -5.82 -10.41 -22.51
CA ALA A 7 -6.16 -9.51 -23.60
C ALA A 7 -5.15 -8.36 -23.71
N ASP A 8 -5.15 -7.66 -24.83
CA ASP A 8 -4.40 -6.43 -25.01
C ASP A 8 -5.16 -5.23 -24.41
N GLU A 9 -4.55 -4.04 -24.49
CA GLU A 9 -5.09 -2.76 -24.02
C GLU A 9 -6.44 -2.40 -24.68
N THR A 10 -6.71 -2.94 -25.87
CA THR A 10 -7.98 -2.72 -26.59
C THR A 10 -9.05 -3.78 -26.28
N GLY A 11 -8.70 -4.79 -25.45
CA GLY A 11 -9.57 -5.90 -25.10
C GLY A 11 -9.53 -7.08 -26.09
N ARG A 12 -8.62 -7.07 -27.08
CA ARG A 12 -8.44 -8.19 -28.01
C ARG A 12 -7.70 -9.34 -27.32
N PRO A 13 -8.14 -10.60 -27.49
CA PRO A 13 -7.47 -11.74 -26.91
C PRO A 13 -6.00 -11.84 -27.35
N ILE A 14 -5.11 -12.18 -26.43
CA ILE A 14 -3.73 -12.50 -26.75
C ILE A 14 -3.58 -14.01 -26.75
N VAL A 15 -3.34 -14.57 -27.93
CA VAL A 15 -3.09 -16.00 -28.15
C VAL A 15 -1.63 -16.33 -27.83
N GLY A 16 -1.38 -17.47 -27.20
CA GLY A 16 -0.01 -17.90 -26.90
C GLY A 16 0.66 -17.15 -25.77
N ALA A 17 -0.08 -16.34 -25.01
CA ALA A 17 0.48 -15.73 -23.79
C ALA A 17 0.77 -16.82 -22.76
N GLN A 18 1.94 -16.72 -22.14
CA GLN A 18 2.35 -17.61 -21.07
C GLN A 18 1.84 -17.09 -19.74
N VAL A 19 1.08 -17.92 -19.02
CA VAL A 19 0.63 -17.60 -17.65
C VAL A 19 1.30 -18.57 -16.70
N THR A 20 1.95 -18.03 -15.68
CA THR A 20 2.63 -18.85 -14.64
C THR A 20 1.92 -18.68 -13.31
N LEU A 21 1.82 -19.77 -12.56
CA LEU A 21 1.27 -19.84 -11.22
C LEU A 21 2.34 -20.36 -10.26
N SER A 22 2.59 -19.66 -9.18
CA SER A 22 3.49 -20.05 -8.10
C SER A 22 2.89 -19.65 -6.75
N GLY A 23 3.51 -20.06 -5.64
CA GLY A 23 3.09 -19.69 -4.29
C GLY A 23 3.16 -20.81 -3.29
N LYS A 24 2.76 -20.53 -2.05
CA LYS A 24 2.79 -21.51 -0.96
C LYS A 24 1.84 -22.69 -1.27
N GLY A 25 2.35 -23.91 -1.20
CA GLY A 25 1.58 -25.13 -1.50
C GLY A 25 1.54 -25.51 -2.99
N ILE A 26 2.18 -24.73 -3.87
CA ILE A 26 2.41 -25.08 -5.29
C ILE A 26 3.81 -25.67 -5.44
N LEU A 27 3.89 -26.88 -5.98
CA LEU A 27 5.18 -27.54 -6.23
C LEU A 27 5.79 -26.97 -7.52
N GLY A 28 6.81 -26.12 -7.38
CA GLY A 28 7.44 -25.43 -8.51
C GLY A 28 6.58 -24.32 -9.11
N VAL A 29 6.77 -24.04 -10.40
CA VAL A 29 5.98 -23.07 -11.17
C VAL A 29 5.13 -23.84 -12.17
N GLN A 30 3.80 -23.69 -12.09
CA GLN A 30 2.90 -24.20 -13.12
C GLN A 30 2.79 -23.20 -14.26
N THR A 31 2.69 -23.69 -15.49
CA THR A 31 2.56 -22.83 -16.67
C THR A 31 1.35 -23.24 -17.49
N ALA A 32 0.58 -22.27 -17.92
CA ALA A 32 -0.51 -22.42 -18.91
C ALA A 32 -0.25 -21.46 -20.07
N VAL A 33 -0.75 -21.82 -21.24
CA VAL A 33 -0.70 -20.96 -22.45
C VAL A 33 -2.12 -20.63 -22.86
N THR A 34 -2.35 -19.40 -23.28
CA THR A 34 -3.69 -18.96 -23.71
C THR A 34 -4.05 -19.54 -25.07
N ASP A 35 -5.32 -19.91 -25.21
CA ASP A 35 -5.93 -20.40 -26.46
C ASP A 35 -6.28 -19.24 -27.42
N GLU A 36 -6.98 -19.58 -28.54
CA GLU A 36 -7.41 -18.63 -29.58
C GLU A 36 -8.34 -17.53 -29.04
N THR A 37 -9.01 -17.75 -27.93
CA THR A 37 -9.88 -16.78 -27.25
C THR A 37 -9.16 -16.03 -26.11
N GLY A 38 -7.85 -16.26 -25.95
CA GLY A 38 -7.05 -15.68 -24.88
C GLY A 38 -7.28 -16.32 -23.51
N LEU A 39 -8.03 -17.43 -23.44
CA LEU A 39 -8.33 -18.09 -22.17
C LEU A 39 -7.21 -19.02 -21.74
N TYR A 40 -6.96 -19.04 -20.41
CA TYR A 40 -6.05 -19.97 -19.75
C TYR A 40 -6.72 -20.65 -18.56
N ARG A 41 -6.17 -21.78 -18.10
CA ARG A 41 -6.73 -22.52 -16.98
C ARG A 41 -5.68 -23.36 -16.25
N PHE A 42 -5.66 -23.24 -14.91
CA PHE A 42 -4.98 -24.16 -13.99
C PHE A 42 -6.03 -25.05 -13.32
N ARG A 43 -6.00 -26.36 -13.61
CA ARG A 43 -7.03 -27.31 -13.16
C ARG A 43 -6.89 -27.72 -11.70
N SER A 44 -5.64 -27.91 -11.24
CA SER A 44 -5.33 -28.40 -9.90
C SER A 44 -4.54 -27.32 -9.17
N VAL A 45 -5.21 -26.52 -8.36
CA VAL A 45 -4.59 -25.50 -7.55
C VAL A 45 -4.91 -25.83 -6.09
N SER A 46 -3.87 -26.02 -5.26
CA SER A 46 -4.02 -26.18 -3.82
C SER A 46 -4.66 -24.94 -3.21
N THR A 47 -5.48 -25.13 -2.19
CA THR A 47 -5.99 -24.00 -1.40
C THR A 47 -4.81 -23.28 -0.77
N SER A 48 -4.67 -22.01 -1.06
CA SER A 48 -3.58 -21.18 -0.58
C SER A 48 -4.03 -19.72 -0.60
N ASP A 49 -3.49 -18.94 0.30
CA ASP A 49 -3.71 -17.50 0.45
C ASP A 49 -2.53 -16.65 -0.04
N THR A 50 -1.55 -17.26 -0.67
CA THR A 50 -0.33 -16.61 -1.15
C THR A 50 0.07 -17.08 -2.54
N LEU A 51 -0.87 -17.01 -3.48
CA LEU A 51 -0.61 -17.36 -4.87
C LEU A 51 -0.14 -16.15 -5.67
N HIS A 52 0.76 -16.41 -6.61
CA HIS A 52 1.25 -15.46 -7.59
C HIS A 52 0.88 -15.95 -8.98
N VAL A 53 0.22 -15.12 -9.76
CA VAL A 53 -0.13 -15.43 -11.14
C VAL A 53 0.44 -14.34 -12.04
N LYS A 54 1.29 -14.73 -12.98
CA LYS A 54 1.95 -13.81 -13.91
C LYS A 54 1.61 -14.16 -15.33
N ALA A 55 1.23 -13.17 -16.13
CA ALA A 55 1.05 -13.31 -17.57
C ALA A 55 2.15 -12.56 -18.32
N ALA A 56 2.69 -13.18 -19.37
CA ALA A 56 3.67 -12.61 -20.28
C ALA A 56 3.38 -13.01 -21.72
N ALA A 57 3.64 -12.11 -22.65
CA ALA A 57 3.58 -12.39 -24.08
C ALA A 57 4.70 -11.63 -24.82
N PRO A 58 5.17 -12.12 -26.00
CA PRO A 58 6.18 -11.43 -26.78
C PRO A 58 5.74 -10.00 -27.15
N GLY A 59 6.63 -9.04 -26.94
CA GLY A 59 6.34 -7.64 -27.25
C GLY A 59 5.28 -6.98 -26.33
N ARG A 60 5.04 -7.54 -25.15
CA ARG A 60 4.11 -7.02 -24.15
C ARG A 60 4.78 -6.90 -22.78
N VAL A 61 4.36 -5.93 -22.01
CA VAL A 61 4.80 -5.80 -20.61
C VAL A 61 4.15 -6.90 -19.77
N PRO A 62 4.92 -7.73 -19.06
CA PRO A 62 4.35 -8.76 -18.19
C PRO A 62 3.57 -8.12 -17.04
N VAL A 63 2.47 -8.78 -16.63
CA VAL A 63 1.67 -8.39 -15.47
C VAL A 63 1.67 -9.53 -14.47
N GLU A 64 1.90 -9.24 -13.21
CA GLU A 64 1.91 -10.22 -12.12
C GLU A 64 0.98 -9.78 -11.00
N TYR A 65 0.18 -10.73 -10.51
CA TYR A 65 -0.68 -10.58 -9.36
C TYR A 65 -0.15 -11.43 -8.21
N VAL A 66 0.06 -10.82 -7.07
CA VAL A 66 0.67 -11.42 -5.87
C VAL A 66 -0.35 -11.48 -4.74
N GLY A 67 -0.32 -12.54 -3.93
CA GLY A 67 -1.17 -12.65 -2.74
C GLY A 67 -2.61 -13.10 -3.03
N LEU A 68 -2.86 -13.72 -4.17
CA LEU A 68 -4.17 -14.24 -4.51
C LEU A 68 -4.54 -15.45 -3.64
N THR A 69 -5.82 -15.56 -3.27
CA THR A 69 -6.34 -16.68 -2.49
C THR A 69 -7.08 -17.66 -3.38
N ALA A 70 -6.74 -18.97 -3.28
CA ALA A 70 -7.52 -20.04 -3.88
C ALA A 70 -8.36 -20.76 -2.83
N ARG A 71 -9.67 -20.84 -3.04
CA ARG A 71 -10.61 -21.62 -2.21
C ARG A 71 -11.03 -22.91 -2.92
N ALA A 72 -11.30 -23.95 -2.13
CA ALA A 72 -11.61 -25.28 -2.68
C ALA A 72 -12.97 -25.34 -3.42
N ASP A 73 -13.90 -24.47 -3.07
CA ASP A 73 -15.28 -24.45 -3.52
C ASP A 73 -15.56 -23.48 -4.67
N ARG A 74 -14.57 -22.68 -5.07
CA ARG A 74 -14.74 -21.64 -6.10
C ARG A 74 -13.65 -21.69 -7.18
N VAL A 75 -14.05 -21.32 -8.39
CA VAL A 75 -13.14 -21.06 -9.50
C VAL A 75 -12.67 -19.62 -9.37
N GLY A 76 -11.40 -19.42 -9.05
CA GLY A 76 -10.79 -18.09 -9.13
C GLY A 76 -10.70 -17.64 -10.58
N ARG A 77 -11.20 -16.45 -10.89
CA ARG A 77 -11.01 -15.82 -12.20
C ARG A 77 -10.00 -14.69 -12.10
N VAL A 78 -8.94 -14.75 -12.91
CA VAL A 78 -7.89 -13.74 -12.95
C VAL A 78 -7.68 -13.35 -14.42
N ASP A 79 -8.16 -12.18 -14.78
CA ASP A 79 -8.03 -11.66 -16.15
C ASP A 79 -6.83 -10.70 -16.23
N PHE A 80 -6.07 -10.77 -17.32
CA PHE A 80 -4.91 -9.93 -17.57
C PHE A 80 -5.14 -9.01 -18.77
N ARG A 81 -4.67 -7.79 -18.67
CA ARG A 81 -4.49 -6.89 -19.80
C ARG A 81 -3.01 -6.58 -19.99
N LEU A 82 -2.40 -7.17 -21.03
CA LEU A 82 -1.02 -6.92 -21.38
C LEU A 82 -0.94 -5.80 -22.42
N ARG A 83 -0.04 -4.86 -22.20
CA ARG A 83 0.16 -3.72 -23.09
C ARG A 83 1.43 -3.87 -23.89
N ALA A 84 1.50 -3.20 -25.04
CA ALA A 84 2.75 -2.98 -25.71
C ALA A 84 3.69 -2.19 -24.76
N PRO A 85 5.01 -2.39 -24.81
CA PRO A 85 5.94 -1.51 -24.13
C PRO A 85 5.67 -0.10 -24.64
N GLY A 86 5.12 0.75 -23.78
CA GLY A 86 4.92 2.15 -24.13
C GLY A 86 6.29 2.82 -24.35
N GLU A 87 6.33 3.85 -25.16
CA GLU A 87 7.51 4.71 -25.30
C GLU A 87 7.82 5.49 -24.01
N HIS A 88 6.96 5.34 -22.98
CA HIS A 88 7.10 6.03 -21.70
C HIS A 88 8.23 5.44 -20.87
N ARG A 89 9.07 6.32 -20.35
CA ARG A 89 10.12 6.00 -19.41
C ARG A 89 9.78 6.60 -18.04
N VAL A 90 9.73 5.77 -17.01
CA VAL A 90 9.45 6.20 -15.63
C VAL A 90 10.71 6.09 -14.80
N LEU A 91 11.13 7.18 -14.18
CA LEU A 91 12.21 7.19 -13.21
C LEU A 91 11.62 6.97 -11.81
N VAL A 92 11.99 5.87 -11.16
CA VAL A 92 11.61 5.59 -9.77
C VAL A 92 12.73 6.02 -8.85
N LEU A 93 12.43 6.94 -7.94
CA LEU A 93 13.30 7.33 -6.83
C LEU A 93 12.82 6.57 -5.59
N ILE A 94 13.68 5.80 -4.94
CA ILE A 94 13.32 5.00 -3.79
C ILE A 94 14.35 5.13 -2.66
N ASP A 95 13.88 5.37 -1.45
CA ASP A 95 14.69 5.24 -0.24
C ASP A 95 14.65 3.77 0.22
N GLU A 96 15.70 3.01 -0.10
CA GLU A 96 15.80 1.58 0.24
C GLU A 96 16.19 1.31 1.69
N SER A 97 16.46 2.33 2.49
CA SER A 97 16.78 2.16 3.92
C SER A 97 15.58 1.60 4.72
N ILE A 98 14.37 1.76 4.17
CA ILE A 98 13.12 1.34 4.78
C ILE A 98 12.58 0.11 4.03
N PRO A 99 12.51 -1.09 4.64
CA PRO A 99 12.18 -2.34 3.95
C PRO A 99 10.85 -2.34 3.21
N TYR A 100 9.81 -1.72 3.78
CA TYR A 100 8.47 -1.72 3.14
C TYR A 100 8.37 -0.79 1.93
N HIS A 101 9.34 0.08 1.68
CA HIS A 101 9.42 0.81 0.41
C HIS A 101 9.61 -0.14 -0.79
N LYS A 102 10.31 -1.28 -0.59
CA LYS A 102 10.44 -2.32 -1.62
C LYS A 102 9.12 -3.01 -1.90
N VAL A 103 8.32 -3.26 -0.86
CA VAL A 103 6.97 -3.82 -1.02
C VAL A 103 6.08 -2.88 -1.83
N ALA A 104 6.16 -1.57 -1.57
CA ALA A 104 5.45 -0.57 -2.37
C ALA A 104 5.99 -0.48 -3.81
N LEU A 105 7.31 -0.60 -4.01
CA LEU A 105 7.89 -0.66 -5.35
C LEU A 105 7.32 -1.83 -6.16
N ASP A 106 7.25 -3.02 -5.58
CA ASP A 106 6.69 -4.20 -6.25
C ASP A 106 5.22 -3.97 -6.64
N GLY A 107 4.44 -3.35 -5.76
CA GLY A 107 3.07 -2.94 -6.05
C GLY A 107 3.01 -1.95 -7.23
N ALA A 108 3.85 -0.91 -7.24
CA ALA A 108 3.90 0.07 -8.30
C ALA A 108 4.28 -0.55 -9.65
N LEU A 109 5.29 -1.39 -9.67
CA LEU A 109 5.75 -2.07 -10.89
C LEU A 109 4.67 -2.97 -11.51
N SER A 110 3.76 -3.52 -10.68
CA SER A 110 2.66 -4.37 -11.17
C SER A 110 1.60 -3.59 -11.97
N THR A 111 1.51 -2.28 -11.77
CA THR A 111 0.45 -1.44 -12.35
C THR A 111 0.97 -0.34 -13.26
N MET A 112 2.23 0.04 -13.13
CA MET A 112 2.86 1.14 -13.86
C MET A 112 3.16 0.76 -15.32
N PRO A 113 2.95 1.66 -16.30
CA PRO A 113 3.28 1.41 -17.70
C PRO A 113 4.73 1.76 -18.01
N GLY A 114 5.22 1.26 -19.16
CA GLY A 114 6.48 1.69 -19.77
C GLY A 114 7.73 1.06 -19.19
N GLN A 115 8.87 1.62 -19.58
CA GLN A 115 10.19 1.20 -19.09
C GLN A 115 10.49 1.92 -17.77
N THR A 116 11.01 1.18 -16.80
CA THR A 116 11.31 1.70 -15.48
C THR A 116 12.81 1.71 -15.22
N GLU A 117 13.34 2.86 -14.83
CA GLU A 117 14.67 2.98 -14.24
C GLU A 117 14.54 3.24 -12.75
N ILE A 118 15.19 2.41 -11.92
CA ILE A 118 15.16 2.54 -10.46
C ILE A 118 16.44 3.23 -10.00
N PHE A 119 16.29 4.33 -9.27
CA PHE A 119 17.38 5.05 -8.62
C PHE A 119 17.21 5.02 -7.11
N ALA A 120 17.97 4.14 -6.46
CA ALA A 120 18.04 4.06 -5.01
C ALA A 120 18.75 5.30 -4.45
N ILE A 121 18.16 5.90 -3.45
CA ILE A 121 18.69 7.07 -2.74
C ILE A 121 18.74 6.79 -1.25
N SER A 122 19.71 7.38 -0.56
CA SER A 122 19.85 7.27 0.90
C SER A 122 19.95 8.64 1.58
N ASP A 123 20.16 9.70 0.80
CA ASP A 123 20.38 11.05 1.31
C ASP A 123 20.00 12.14 0.29
N LEU A 124 20.07 13.38 0.74
CA LEU A 124 19.86 14.57 -0.08
C LEU A 124 21.19 15.28 -0.42
N SER A 125 22.30 14.56 -0.46
CA SER A 125 23.62 15.11 -0.71
C SER A 125 23.77 15.70 -2.11
N ALA A 126 24.76 16.57 -2.29
CA ALA A 126 25.09 17.14 -3.62
C ALA A 126 25.46 16.05 -4.65
N LYS A 127 25.99 14.90 -4.20
CA LYS A 127 26.29 13.75 -5.05
C LYS A 127 25.01 13.13 -5.58
N THR A 128 24.03 12.87 -4.69
CA THR A 128 22.72 12.32 -5.03
C THR A 128 21.97 13.24 -5.99
N VAL A 129 21.95 14.56 -5.70
CA VAL A 129 21.35 15.56 -6.60
C VAL A 129 22.00 15.56 -7.97
N ARG A 130 23.34 15.47 -8.06
CA ARG A 130 24.06 15.41 -9.35
C ARG A 130 23.69 14.15 -10.13
N SER A 131 23.60 13.00 -9.44
CA SER A 131 23.20 11.73 -10.05
C SER A 131 21.76 11.76 -10.56
N LEU A 132 20.86 12.41 -9.83
CA LEU A 132 19.49 12.64 -10.29
C LEU A 132 19.46 13.51 -11.56
N LYS A 133 20.17 14.66 -11.54
CA LYS A 133 20.23 15.56 -12.70
C LYS A 133 20.73 14.87 -13.96
N LEU A 134 21.69 13.95 -13.85
CA LEU A 134 22.17 13.17 -14.99
C LEU A 134 21.05 12.28 -15.56
N ARG A 135 20.26 11.62 -14.73
CA ARG A 135 19.12 10.78 -15.19
C ARG A 135 18.01 11.61 -15.83
N LEU A 136 17.77 12.80 -15.33
CA LEU A 136 16.78 13.72 -15.91
C LEU A 136 17.17 14.20 -17.33
N THR A 137 18.46 14.13 -17.72
CA THR A 137 18.87 14.45 -19.12
C THR A 137 18.24 13.49 -20.13
N GLU A 138 17.86 12.29 -19.70
CA GLU A 138 17.20 11.30 -20.53
C GLU A 138 15.68 11.50 -20.64
N LYS A 139 15.17 12.59 -20.06
CA LYS A 139 13.78 13.07 -20.16
C LYS A 139 12.74 11.98 -19.82
N PRO A 140 12.70 11.45 -18.58
CA PRO A 140 11.66 10.52 -18.21
C PRO A 140 10.29 11.18 -18.39
N SER A 141 9.29 10.37 -18.77
CA SER A 141 7.93 10.83 -18.99
C SER A 141 7.19 11.12 -17.67
N ALA A 142 7.60 10.44 -16.60
CA ALA A 142 7.13 10.67 -15.23
C ALA A 142 8.17 10.22 -14.21
N VAL A 143 8.01 10.67 -12.98
CA VAL A 143 8.80 10.25 -11.81
C VAL A 143 7.88 9.67 -10.76
N LEU A 144 8.23 8.48 -10.24
CA LEU A 144 7.62 7.91 -9.05
C LEU A 144 8.60 8.06 -7.88
N ALA A 145 8.17 8.69 -6.79
CA ALA A 145 8.97 8.88 -5.59
C ALA A 145 8.40 8.05 -4.43
N ILE A 146 9.16 7.07 -3.95
CA ILE A 146 8.77 6.16 -2.86
C ILE A 146 9.53 6.54 -1.59
N GLY A 147 8.80 7.03 -0.60
CA GLY A 147 9.33 7.53 0.66
C GLY A 147 9.61 9.03 0.68
N GLU A 148 9.68 9.59 1.89
CA GLU A 148 9.80 11.04 2.09
C GLU A 148 11.08 11.63 1.51
N THR A 149 12.21 10.95 1.70
CA THR A 149 13.51 11.39 1.14
C THR A 149 13.45 11.51 -0.37
N ALA A 150 12.85 10.51 -1.04
CA ALA A 150 12.66 10.49 -2.49
C ALA A 150 11.72 11.62 -2.95
N ALA A 151 10.59 11.78 -2.28
CA ALA A 151 9.61 12.80 -2.60
C ALA A 151 10.18 14.23 -2.44
N ARG A 152 10.92 14.49 -1.36
CA ARG A 152 11.60 15.77 -1.14
C ARG A 152 12.71 16.03 -2.16
N LEU A 153 13.46 15.01 -2.57
CA LEU A 153 14.48 15.12 -3.61
C LEU A 153 13.83 15.50 -4.94
N ALA A 154 12.75 14.79 -5.32
CA ALA A 154 12.00 15.09 -6.54
C ALA A 154 11.43 16.51 -6.51
N ARG A 155 10.71 16.88 -5.46
CA ARG A 155 10.09 18.19 -5.27
C ARG A 155 11.05 19.37 -5.45
N ARG A 156 12.26 19.24 -4.94
CA ARG A 156 13.29 20.30 -4.98
C ARG A 156 13.99 20.44 -6.31
N ASN A 157 14.00 19.41 -7.15
CA ASN A 157 14.85 19.35 -8.34
C ASN A 157 14.10 19.13 -9.65
N ILE A 158 12.78 18.82 -9.61
CA ILE A 158 11.98 18.47 -10.80
C ILE A 158 10.74 19.36 -10.82
N HIS A 159 10.56 20.14 -11.89
CA HIS A 159 9.49 21.13 -11.99
C HIS A 159 8.60 20.96 -13.21
N ASP A 160 9.10 20.32 -14.26
CA ASP A 160 8.51 20.16 -15.59
C ASP A 160 8.11 18.73 -15.95
N ILE A 161 8.41 17.78 -15.08
CA ILE A 161 8.04 16.36 -15.25
C ILE A 161 7.00 16.02 -14.19
N PRO A 162 5.93 15.27 -14.54
CA PRO A 162 4.96 14.79 -13.57
C PRO A 162 5.60 13.92 -12.51
N ILE A 163 5.22 14.13 -11.25
CA ILE A 163 5.72 13.38 -10.10
C ILE A 163 4.52 12.75 -9.38
N VAL A 164 4.63 11.45 -9.11
CA VAL A 164 3.75 10.75 -8.18
C VAL A 164 4.56 10.37 -6.96
N HIS A 165 4.05 10.61 -5.75
CA HIS A 165 4.69 10.14 -4.53
C HIS A 165 3.81 9.12 -3.80
N THR A 166 4.45 8.25 -3.02
CA THR A 166 3.81 7.32 -2.09
C THR A 166 4.72 7.02 -0.91
N MET A 167 4.20 6.37 0.11
CA MET A 167 4.94 6.03 1.33
C MET A 167 5.52 7.25 2.05
N VAL A 168 4.80 8.38 1.99
CA VAL A 168 5.12 9.60 2.73
C VAL A 168 4.12 9.74 3.87
N PRO A 169 4.59 9.79 5.15
CA PRO A 169 3.71 9.81 6.30
C PRO A 169 2.75 11.02 6.36
N ALA A 170 3.26 12.20 6.03
CA ALA A 170 2.50 13.45 6.05
C ALA A 170 2.84 14.32 4.82
N PRO A 171 2.31 13.99 3.63
CA PRO A 171 2.70 14.68 2.40
C PRO A 171 2.26 16.15 2.38
N LEU A 172 1.20 16.53 3.08
CA LEU A 172 0.76 17.93 3.17
C LEU A 172 1.70 18.75 4.05
N ASP A 173 2.16 18.20 5.16
CA ASP A 173 3.14 18.87 6.04
C ASP A 173 4.52 18.98 5.38
N ALA A 174 4.81 18.07 4.46
CA ALA A 174 6.03 18.07 3.66
C ALA A 174 5.96 18.99 2.42
N ASP A 175 4.86 19.70 2.19
CA ASP A 175 4.60 20.55 1.00
C ASP A 175 4.83 19.78 -0.33
N LEU A 176 4.27 18.57 -0.40
CA LEU A 176 4.46 17.67 -1.54
C LEU A 176 3.29 17.68 -2.54
N THR A 177 2.36 18.62 -2.41
CA THR A 177 1.29 18.85 -3.38
C THR A 177 1.56 20.12 -4.18
N THR A 178 1.88 19.94 -5.46
CA THR A 178 2.17 21.06 -6.39
C THR A 178 1.52 20.80 -7.74
N THR A 179 1.64 21.74 -8.68
CA THR A 179 1.03 21.61 -9.99
C THR A 179 1.53 20.41 -10.79
N ASN A 180 2.79 19.99 -10.57
CA ASN A 180 3.37 18.82 -11.23
C ASN A 180 3.51 17.61 -10.30
N MET A 181 2.95 17.65 -9.08
CA MET A 181 3.13 16.59 -8.09
C MET A 181 1.81 16.20 -7.43
N CYS A 182 1.52 14.91 -7.44
CA CYS A 182 0.39 14.29 -6.76
C CYS A 182 0.87 13.03 -6.02
N GLY A 183 -0.01 12.37 -5.28
CA GLY A 183 0.44 11.16 -4.57
C GLY A 183 -0.65 10.41 -3.85
N VAL A 184 -0.21 9.38 -3.13
CA VAL A 184 -1.04 8.50 -2.31
C VAL A 184 -0.73 8.75 -0.84
N ALA A 185 -1.78 9.04 -0.06
CA ALA A 185 -1.66 9.25 1.38
C ALA A 185 -1.35 7.93 2.09
N LEU A 186 -0.36 7.92 2.98
CA LEU A 186 -0.02 6.76 3.79
C LEU A 186 -0.89 6.69 5.06
N ASN A 187 -1.11 7.82 5.69
CA ASN A 187 -2.04 7.98 6.80
C ASN A 187 -3.27 8.74 6.30
N GLY A 188 -4.46 8.24 6.60
CA GLY A 188 -5.71 8.87 6.16
C GLY A 188 -6.91 7.99 6.42
N ALA A 189 -8.08 8.34 5.85
CA ALA A 189 -9.35 7.65 6.04
C ALA A 189 -9.72 7.42 7.52
N PHE A 190 -9.38 8.39 8.40
CA PHE A 190 -9.55 8.22 9.84
C PHE A 190 -10.99 8.00 10.26
N ASP A 191 -11.97 8.61 9.57
CA ASP A 191 -13.39 8.38 9.83
C ASP A 191 -13.74 6.91 9.73
N ARG A 192 -13.24 6.21 8.71
CA ARG A 192 -13.43 4.78 8.52
C ARG A 192 -12.65 3.94 9.51
N GLN A 193 -11.40 4.31 9.77
CA GLN A 193 -10.60 3.61 10.76
C GLN A 193 -11.30 3.63 12.13
N ILE A 194 -11.86 4.78 12.52
CA ILE A 194 -12.63 4.94 13.74
C ILE A 194 -13.95 4.14 13.68
N GLU A 195 -14.65 4.14 12.56
CA GLU A 195 -15.86 3.34 12.37
C GLU A 195 -15.58 1.84 12.52
N HIS A 196 -14.53 1.32 11.86
CA HIS A 196 -14.12 -0.08 12.01
C HIS A 196 -13.69 -0.40 13.45
N LEU A 197 -12.94 0.51 14.08
CA LEU A 197 -12.54 0.35 15.47
C LEU A 197 -13.77 0.20 16.39
N ARG A 198 -14.81 1.00 16.17
CA ARG A 198 -16.07 0.91 16.93
C ARG A 198 -16.82 -0.40 16.70
N HIS A 199 -16.71 -1.02 15.52
CA HIS A 199 -17.29 -2.34 15.31
C HIS A 199 -16.55 -3.42 16.11
N LEU A 200 -15.23 -3.28 16.30
CA LEU A 200 -14.43 -4.20 17.11
C LEU A 200 -14.56 -3.97 18.60
N VAL A 201 -14.64 -2.71 19.00
CA VAL A 201 -14.73 -2.27 20.39
C VAL A 201 -15.91 -1.28 20.52
N PRO A 202 -17.16 -1.78 20.53
CA PRO A 202 -18.35 -0.91 20.53
C PRO A 202 -18.42 0.07 21.70
N GLU A 203 -17.84 -0.31 22.84
CA GLU A 203 -17.83 0.50 24.06
C GLU A 203 -16.59 1.43 24.15
N ALA A 204 -15.76 1.49 23.09
CA ALA A 204 -14.58 2.34 23.09
C ALA A 204 -14.95 3.81 23.30
N ARG A 205 -14.33 4.42 24.30
CA ARG A 205 -14.47 5.83 24.65
C ARG A 205 -13.17 6.59 24.55
N ARG A 206 -12.03 5.89 24.68
CA ARG A 206 -10.69 6.45 24.64
C ARG A 206 -9.78 5.63 23.75
N ILE A 207 -9.22 6.26 22.75
CA ILE A 207 -8.16 5.67 21.93
C ILE A 207 -6.88 6.44 22.14
N ALA A 208 -5.76 5.72 22.06
CA ALA A 208 -4.44 6.33 22.18
C ALA A 208 -3.71 6.35 20.85
N THR A 209 -2.82 7.31 20.71
CA THR A 209 -1.80 7.35 19.64
C THR A 209 -0.51 7.94 20.16
N ILE A 210 0.61 7.57 19.52
CA ILE A 210 1.93 8.19 19.75
C ILE A 210 2.43 8.69 18.39
N TYR A 211 2.95 9.92 18.37
CA TYR A 211 3.41 10.53 17.12
C TYR A 211 4.49 11.59 17.35
N ASP A 212 5.22 11.95 16.29
CA ASP A 212 6.10 13.13 16.29
C ASP A 212 5.31 14.36 15.80
N PRO A 213 5.02 15.34 16.66
CA PRO A 213 4.24 16.52 16.27
C PRO A 213 4.96 17.40 15.24
N ARG A 214 6.28 17.28 15.07
CA ARG A 214 7.01 18.01 14.02
C ARG A 214 6.74 17.45 12.62
N ARG A 215 6.19 16.24 12.52
CA ARG A 215 6.04 15.48 11.29
C ARG A 215 4.60 15.09 10.97
N LEU A 216 3.79 14.81 11.99
CA LEU A 216 2.45 14.25 11.86
C LEU A 216 1.36 15.11 12.53
N ASP A 217 1.62 16.40 12.80
CA ASP A 217 0.66 17.24 13.51
C ASP A 217 -0.69 17.29 12.77
N ARG A 218 -0.68 17.46 11.45
CA ARG A 218 -1.89 17.48 10.63
C ARG A 218 -2.64 16.14 10.64
N CYS A 219 -1.92 15.03 10.49
CA CYS A 219 -2.51 13.69 10.61
C CYS A 219 -3.16 13.48 11.98
N TYR A 220 -2.50 13.97 13.04
CA TYR A 220 -3.07 13.93 14.38
C TYR A 220 -4.34 14.79 14.49
N GLN A 221 -4.37 15.99 13.92
CA GLN A 221 -5.55 16.86 13.94
C GLN A 221 -6.72 16.21 13.20
N ASP A 222 -6.47 15.59 12.03
CA ASP A 222 -7.48 14.89 11.25
C ASP A 222 -8.02 13.67 12.02
N LEU A 223 -7.14 12.87 12.65
CA LEU A 223 -7.54 11.77 13.54
C LEU A 223 -8.35 12.27 14.74
N ASN A 224 -7.92 13.35 15.38
CA ASN A 224 -8.62 13.95 16.52
C ASN A 224 -10.03 14.45 16.12
N GLN A 225 -10.16 15.04 14.94
CA GLN A 225 -11.45 15.46 14.40
C GLN A 225 -12.39 14.26 14.18
N ALA A 226 -11.90 13.19 13.52
CA ALA A 226 -12.64 11.96 13.28
C ALA A 226 -13.07 11.30 14.61
N SER A 227 -12.16 11.22 15.57
CA SER A 227 -12.44 10.65 16.90
C SER A 227 -13.53 11.43 17.63
N ARG A 228 -13.44 12.77 17.65
CA ARG A 228 -14.46 13.64 18.26
C ARG A 228 -15.82 13.51 17.59
N ALA A 229 -15.85 13.45 16.26
CA ALA A 229 -17.09 13.24 15.50
C ALA A 229 -17.79 11.93 15.87
N ALA A 230 -17.00 10.90 16.20
CA ALA A 230 -17.49 9.61 16.68
C ALA A 230 -17.78 9.57 18.20
N GLY A 231 -17.56 10.66 18.95
CA GLY A 231 -17.72 10.69 20.40
C GLY A 231 -16.63 9.93 21.17
N ILE A 232 -15.44 9.78 20.57
CA ILE A 232 -14.27 9.12 21.17
C ILE A 232 -13.25 10.17 21.56
N GLU A 233 -12.68 10.06 22.76
CA GLU A 233 -11.58 10.87 23.24
C GLU A 233 -10.25 10.33 22.66
N LEU A 234 -9.46 11.18 22.01
CA LEU A 234 -8.12 10.84 21.57
C LEU A 234 -7.10 11.27 22.62
N VAL A 235 -6.40 10.30 23.19
CA VAL A 235 -5.28 10.49 24.12
C VAL A 235 -3.98 10.38 23.32
N SER A 236 -3.04 11.30 23.53
CA SER A 236 -1.80 11.26 22.75
C SER A 236 -0.56 11.45 23.61
N SER A 237 0.53 10.83 23.20
CA SER A 237 1.87 11.10 23.68
C SER A 237 2.81 11.32 22.50
N TYR A 238 4.00 11.84 22.79
CA TYR A 238 4.94 12.30 21.78
C TYR A 238 6.23 11.50 21.82
N MET A 239 6.78 11.23 20.63
CA MET A 239 8.10 10.66 20.46
C MET A 239 8.81 11.35 19.29
N ARG A 240 10.14 11.38 19.32
CA ARG A 240 10.97 11.99 18.26
C ARG A 240 11.78 10.96 17.50
N ASP A 241 12.09 9.87 18.15
CA ASP A 241 12.76 8.71 17.59
C ASP A 241 12.32 7.43 18.33
N SER A 242 12.76 6.27 17.85
CA SER A 242 12.35 4.98 18.39
C SER A 242 12.74 4.74 19.85
N SER A 243 13.78 5.41 20.34
CA SER A 243 14.24 5.26 21.74
C SER A 243 13.29 5.92 22.75
N ASP A 244 12.44 6.85 22.30
CA ASP A 244 11.48 7.55 23.15
C ASP A 244 10.21 6.71 23.43
N MET A 245 10.04 5.54 22.78
CA MET A 245 8.80 4.75 22.84
C MET A 245 8.42 4.40 24.29
N HIS A 246 9.38 3.99 25.10
CA HIS A 246 9.14 3.64 26.49
C HIS A 246 8.53 4.81 27.28
N GLU A 247 9.19 5.97 27.24
CA GLU A 247 8.74 7.18 27.90
C GLU A 247 7.38 7.65 27.34
N ALA A 248 7.20 7.57 26.03
CA ALA A 248 5.95 7.95 25.41
C ALA A 248 4.76 7.06 25.86
N LEU A 249 4.99 5.77 26.06
CA LEU A 249 4.00 4.85 26.61
C LEU A 249 3.71 5.11 28.08
N GLU A 250 4.73 5.45 28.88
CA GLU A 250 4.55 5.84 30.28
C GLU A 250 3.75 7.14 30.40
N ASN A 251 4.00 8.12 29.53
CA ASN A 251 3.32 9.41 29.48
C ASN A 251 1.82 9.31 29.09
N LEU A 252 1.35 8.21 28.50
CA LEU A 252 -0.07 7.95 28.32
C LEU A 252 -0.79 7.73 29.66
N GLY A 253 -0.03 7.50 30.72
CA GLY A 253 -0.54 7.43 32.09
C GLY A 253 -1.28 6.16 32.45
N SER A 254 -1.96 6.20 33.59
CA SER A 254 -2.78 5.10 34.14
C SER A 254 -4.24 5.16 33.73
N GLU A 255 -4.62 6.13 32.91
CA GLU A 255 -6.00 6.27 32.45
C GLU A 255 -6.39 5.12 31.54
N PRO A 256 -7.65 4.62 31.63
CA PRO A 256 -8.08 3.51 30.80
C PRO A 256 -8.06 3.93 29.33
N ILE A 257 -7.37 3.14 28.51
CA ILE A 257 -7.35 3.22 27.05
C ILE A 257 -8.02 1.96 26.53
N ASP A 258 -8.93 2.10 25.57
CA ASP A 258 -9.70 0.97 25.03
C ASP A 258 -9.04 0.39 23.78
N ALA A 259 -8.34 1.23 23.03
CA ALA A 259 -7.62 0.83 21.83
C ALA A 259 -6.46 1.78 21.51
N PHE A 260 -5.57 1.34 20.65
CA PHE A 260 -4.44 2.12 20.17
C PHE A 260 -4.46 2.20 18.64
N LEU A 261 -4.37 3.41 18.07
CA LEU A 261 -4.26 3.62 16.63
C LEU A 261 -2.85 4.13 16.30
N VAL A 262 -2.14 3.36 15.49
CA VAL A 262 -0.77 3.67 15.10
C VAL A 262 -0.78 4.59 13.89
N LEU A 263 -0.28 5.82 14.07
CA LEU A 263 0.10 6.68 12.95
C LEU A 263 1.48 6.24 12.46
N LEU A 264 1.57 5.82 11.21
CA LEU A 264 2.84 5.33 10.67
C LEU A 264 3.77 6.49 10.33
N ASP A 265 4.90 6.53 11.01
CA ASP A 265 6.09 7.28 10.63
C ASP A 265 7.30 6.33 10.58
N PRO A 266 7.68 5.86 9.38
CA PRO A 266 8.79 4.92 9.24
C PRO A 266 10.14 5.44 9.74
N GLY A 267 10.29 6.75 9.87
CA GLY A 267 11.50 7.39 10.41
C GLY A 267 11.55 7.41 11.94
N VAL A 268 10.44 7.05 12.60
CA VAL A 268 10.29 7.15 14.05
C VAL A 268 9.90 5.80 14.67
N ILE A 269 8.99 5.05 14.05
CA ILE A 269 8.56 3.73 14.54
C ILE A 269 9.32 2.64 13.79
N ASP A 270 10.43 2.20 14.33
CA ASP A 270 11.17 1.05 13.86
C ASP A 270 10.65 -0.28 14.45
N ALA A 271 11.25 -1.40 14.08
CA ALA A 271 10.85 -2.72 14.57
C ALA A 271 10.95 -2.85 16.11
N THR A 272 11.89 -2.16 16.76
CA THR A 272 12.09 -2.19 18.20
C THR A 272 10.98 -1.44 18.92
N ALA A 273 10.72 -0.22 18.50
CA ALA A 273 9.61 0.61 19.01
C ALA A 273 8.26 -0.07 18.80
N PHE A 274 8.06 -0.68 17.64
CA PHE A 274 6.83 -1.43 17.36
C PHE A 274 6.68 -2.65 18.26
N ALA A 275 7.75 -3.42 18.51
CA ALA A 275 7.71 -4.56 19.42
C ALA A 275 7.42 -4.14 20.88
N GLU A 276 7.85 -2.95 21.28
CA GLU A 276 7.55 -2.40 22.60
C GLU A 276 6.07 -1.99 22.72
N LEU A 277 5.54 -1.31 21.71
CA LEU A 277 4.12 -0.98 21.62
C LEU A 277 3.24 -2.25 21.65
N MET A 278 3.65 -3.29 20.94
CA MET A 278 2.97 -4.60 20.95
C MET A 278 2.91 -5.22 22.35
N ARG A 279 4.03 -5.17 23.09
CA ARG A 279 4.08 -5.67 24.48
C ARG A 279 3.17 -4.84 25.40
N TYR A 280 3.18 -3.53 25.24
CA TYR A 280 2.32 -2.62 25.99
C TYR A 280 0.84 -2.93 25.73
N ALA A 281 0.42 -3.01 24.47
CA ALA A 281 -0.95 -3.32 24.10
C ALA A 281 -1.39 -4.70 24.61
N SER A 282 -0.54 -5.72 24.46
CA SER A 282 -0.83 -7.08 24.95
C SER A 282 -0.97 -7.15 26.47
N SER A 283 -0.11 -6.44 27.22
CA SER A 283 -0.17 -6.43 28.70
C SER A 283 -1.43 -5.78 29.26
N ARG A 284 -2.11 -4.94 28.47
CA ARG A 284 -3.33 -4.21 28.85
C ARG A 284 -4.57 -4.71 28.12
N ASP A 285 -4.44 -5.79 27.36
CA ASP A 285 -5.52 -6.36 26.56
C ASP A 285 -6.15 -5.36 25.55
N LEU A 286 -5.32 -4.45 25.01
CA LEU A 286 -5.76 -3.40 24.08
C LEU A 286 -5.89 -3.91 22.64
N VAL A 287 -6.88 -3.39 21.93
CA VAL A 287 -6.94 -3.50 20.47
C VAL A 287 -5.94 -2.53 19.85
N LEU A 288 -5.12 -3.03 18.94
CA LEU A 288 -4.10 -2.28 18.22
C LEU A 288 -4.47 -2.18 16.74
N ALA A 289 -4.79 -0.98 16.28
CA ALA A 289 -5.01 -0.68 14.87
C ALA A 289 -3.68 -0.28 14.22
N VAL A 290 -3.23 -1.06 13.24
CA VAL A 290 -1.95 -0.88 12.56
C VAL A 290 -2.13 -0.48 11.10
N PRO A 291 -1.17 0.24 10.50
CA PRO A 291 -1.32 0.80 9.16
C PRO A 291 -1.02 -0.19 8.01
N ASP A 292 -0.74 -1.45 8.30
CA ASP A 292 -0.52 -2.46 7.27
C ASP A 292 -1.01 -3.85 7.71
N PRO A 293 -1.77 -4.57 6.86
CA PRO A 293 -2.20 -5.93 7.16
C PRO A 293 -1.06 -6.92 7.43
N ALA A 294 0.12 -6.69 6.86
CA ALA A 294 1.30 -7.53 7.10
C ALA A 294 1.85 -7.41 8.53
N LEU A 295 1.49 -6.35 9.24
CA LEU A 295 1.85 -6.15 10.65
C LEU A 295 0.88 -6.82 11.63
N THR A 296 -0.22 -7.38 11.14
CA THR A 296 -1.20 -8.07 11.98
C THR A 296 -0.67 -9.41 12.46
N THR A 297 -0.94 -9.73 13.72
CA THR A 297 -0.65 -11.04 14.31
C THR A 297 -1.92 -11.62 14.93
N PRO A 298 -2.02 -12.94 15.13
CA PRO A 298 -3.12 -13.52 15.87
C PRO A 298 -3.33 -12.84 17.23
N GLY A 299 -4.54 -12.33 17.47
CA GLY A 299 -4.89 -11.60 18.69
C GLY A 299 -5.73 -10.36 18.40
N LYS A 300 -5.41 -9.25 19.08
CA LYS A 300 -6.17 -7.99 18.98
C LYS A 300 -5.49 -6.94 18.08
N ILE A 301 -4.80 -7.38 17.02
CA ILE A 301 -4.08 -6.49 16.11
C ILE A 301 -4.75 -6.54 14.75
N PHE A 302 -5.21 -5.39 14.29
CA PHE A 302 -6.02 -5.24 13.08
C PHE A 302 -5.42 -4.17 12.17
N SER A 303 -5.67 -4.29 10.88
CA SER A 303 -5.39 -3.22 9.92
C SER A 303 -6.67 -2.84 9.19
N PHE A 304 -6.90 -1.54 9.04
CA PHE A 304 -8.08 -0.96 8.39
C PHE A 304 -7.74 -0.21 7.11
N VAL A 305 -6.49 -0.27 6.69
CA VAL A 305 -5.98 0.47 5.54
C VAL A 305 -5.35 -0.46 4.52
N PRO A 306 -5.28 -0.07 3.25
CA PRO A 306 -4.53 -0.81 2.24
C PRO A 306 -3.08 -0.99 2.65
N GLY A 307 -2.54 -2.19 2.40
CA GLY A 307 -1.16 -2.52 2.70
C GLY A 307 -0.14 -1.76 1.86
N PHE A 308 1.14 -1.86 2.22
CA PHE A 308 2.22 -1.16 1.51
C PHE A 308 2.31 -1.55 0.03
N TRP A 309 2.00 -2.78 -0.31
CA TRP A 309 1.92 -3.21 -1.72
C TRP A 309 0.80 -2.46 -2.45
N ASP A 310 -0.39 -2.37 -1.86
CA ASP A 310 -1.52 -1.64 -2.45
C ASP A 310 -1.22 -0.14 -2.59
N GLN A 311 -0.56 0.46 -1.60
CA GLN A 311 -0.09 1.85 -1.66
C GLN A 311 0.78 2.10 -2.91
N GLY A 312 1.72 1.18 -3.16
CA GLY A 312 2.54 1.21 -4.36
C GLY A 312 1.73 1.01 -5.63
N ALA A 313 0.82 0.03 -5.64
CA ALA A 313 0.00 -0.26 -6.79
C ALA A 313 -0.93 0.92 -7.17
N TYR A 314 -1.49 1.63 -6.19
CA TYR A 314 -2.21 2.88 -6.44
C TYR A 314 -1.31 3.95 -7.05
N ALA A 315 -0.10 4.13 -6.52
CA ALA A 315 0.84 5.08 -7.09
C ALA A 315 1.19 4.76 -8.55
N GLY A 316 1.41 3.48 -8.87
CA GLY A 316 1.61 3.03 -10.25
C GLY A 316 0.40 3.29 -11.15
N MET A 317 -0.83 3.13 -10.64
CA MET A 317 -2.06 3.52 -11.36
C MET A 317 -2.13 5.03 -11.62
N LEU A 318 -1.71 5.87 -10.67
CA LEU A 318 -1.65 7.31 -10.89
C LEU A 318 -0.65 7.67 -11.98
N VAL A 319 0.55 7.05 -11.98
CA VAL A 319 1.51 7.20 -13.07
C VAL A 319 0.88 6.82 -14.40
N ARG A 320 0.13 5.72 -14.44
CA ARG A 320 -0.58 5.28 -15.65
C ARG A 320 -1.60 6.32 -16.12
N ARG A 321 -2.44 6.84 -15.24
CA ARG A 321 -3.44 7.87 -15.58
C ARG A 321 -2.79 9.12 -16.17
N ILE A 322 -1.65 9.52 -15.62
CA ILE A 322 -0.89 10.66 -16.13
C ILE A 322 -0.36 10.37 -17.54
N LEU A 323 0.23 9.20 -17.75
CA LEU A 323 0.92 8.88 -19.00
C LEU A 323 -0.02 8.44 -20.13
N GLU A 324 -1.09 7.75 -19.82
CA GLU A 324 -2.00 7.17 -20.84
C GLU A 324 -3.28 7.99 -21.02
N ASP A 325 -3.82 8.56 -19.92
CA ASP A 325 -5.07 9.32 -19.98
C ASP A 325 -4.81 10.84 -20.04
N GLY A 326 -3.55 11.28 -19.88
CA GLY A 326 -3.16 12.69 -19.95
C GLY A 326 -3.61 13.54 -18.76
N VAL A 327 -4.05 12.92 -17.67
CA VAL A 327 -4.52 13.61 -16.46
C VAL A 327 -3.35 14.35 -15.80
N GLN A 328 -3.56 15.62 -15.43
CA GLN A 328 -2.50 16.39 -14.77
C GLN A 328 -2.39 16.05 -13.29
N PRO A 329 -1.18 16.06 -12.69
CA PRO A 329 -1.01 15.83 -11.26
C PRO A 329 -1.86 16.76 -10.38
N SER A 330 -2.03 18.03 -10.79
CA SER A 330 -2.88 19.02 -10.09
C SER A 330 -4.36 18.66 -10.04
N GLU A 331 -4.84 17.87 -11.01
CA GLU A 331 -6.23 17.37 -11.05
C GLU A 331 -6.42 16.15 -10.14
N ILE A 332 -5.34 15.41 -9.89
CA ILE A 332 -5.34 14.23 -9.03
C ILE A 332 -5.20 14.64 -7.56
N GLY A 333 -4.23 15.48 -7.24
CA GLY A 333 -3.93 15.90 -5.88
C GLY A 333 -3.41 14.76 -5.00
N LEU A 334 -3.80 14.77 -3.72
CA LEU A 334 -3.50 13.71 -2.77
C LEU A 334 -4.68 12.73 -2.71
N VAL A 335 -4.42 11.49 -3.05
CA VAL A 335 -5.42 10.42 -3.04
C VAL A 335 -5.33 9.64 -1.73
N ASP A 336 -6.48 9.45 -1.09
CA ASP A 336 -6.60 8.58 0.08
C ASP A 336 -7.13 7.21 -0.37
N PRO A 337 -6.30 6.14 -0.32
CA PRO A 337 -6.72 4.81 -0.75
C PRO A 337 -7.73 4.14 0.19
N GLY A 338 -7.94 4.70 1.38
CA GLY A 338 -9.02 4.29 2.30
C GLY A 338 -10.40 4.83 1.91
N ALA A 339 -10.50 5.76 0.96
CA ALA A 339 -11.77 6.28 0.46
C ALA A 339 -12.52 5.25 -0.42
N ASP A 340 -13.87 5.30 -0.45
CA ASP A 340 -14.76 4.27 -1.06
C ASP A 340 -14.49 3.93 -2.52
N GLU A 341 -13.89 4.84 -3.27
CA GLU A 341 -13.65 4.66 -4.70
C GLU A 341 -12.40 3.81 -5.01
N LEU A 342 -11.55 3.59 -4.02
CA LEU A 342 -10.29 2.86 -4.19
C LEU A 342 -10.32 1.55 -3.40
N MET A 343 -10.98 0.54 -3.96
CA MET A 343 -10.84 -0.83 -3.47
C MET A 343 -9.37 -1.25 -3.54
N PRO A 344 -8.83 -1.99 -2.55
CA PRO A 344 -7.53 -2.62 -2.67
C PRO A 344 -7.41 -3.31 -4.03
N ILE A 345 -6.30 -3.10 -4.73
CA ILE A 345 -6.12 -3.69 -6.08
C ILE A 345 -6.17 -5.21 -5.98
N SER A 346 -5.67 -5.78 -4.90
CA SER A 346 -5.82 -7.19 -4.56
C SER A 346 -7.28 -7.65 -4.51
N ALA A 347 -8.20 -6.82 -4.03
CA ALA A 347 -9.64 -7.12 -3.98
C ALA A 347 -10.36 -6.94 -5.34
N ARG A 348 -9.84 -6.09 -6.24
CA ARG A 348 -10.36 -5.94 -7.61
C ARG A 348 -10.03 -7.12 -8.52
N LEU A 349 -9.05 -7.92 -8.13
CA LEU A 349 -8.53 -9.05 -8.90
C LEU A 349 -9.34 -10.34 -8.72
N ASP A 350 -10.17 -10.42 -7.67
CA ASP A 350 -11.06 -11.54 -7.45
C ASP A 350 -12.50 -11.07 -7.21
N PRO A 351 -13.36 -11.08 -8.25
CA PRO A 351 -14.79 -10.78 -8.09
C PRO A 351 -15.52 -11.72 -7.12
N GLY A 352 -14.93 -12.88 -6.78
CA GLY A 352 -15.45 -13.80 -5.77
C GLY A 352 -15.24 -13.32 -4.33
N ILE A 353 -14.26 -12.42 -4.10
CA ILE A 353 -14.04 -11.77 -2.80
C ILE A 353 -15.03 -10.62 -2.58
N GLN A 354 -15.61 -10.05 -3.63
CA GLN A 354 -16.57 -8.94 -3.53
C GLN A 354 -17.83 -9.25 -2.71
N GLY A 355 -18.12 -10.51 -2.44
CA GLY A 355 -19.27 -10.92 -1.60
C GLY A 355 -18.98 -10.97 -0.10
N GLU A 356 -17.72 -10.84 0.33
CA GLU A 356 -17.32 -10.96 1.75
C GLU A 356 -16.50 -9.77 2.25
N LEU A 357 -15.98 -8.94 1.35
CA LEU A 357 -15.36 -7.66 1.70
C LEU A 357 -16.39 -6.57 1.44
N LEU A 358 -17.03 -6.09 2.48
CA LEU A 358 -17.66 -4.78 2.43
C LEU A 358 -16.62 -3.76 1.97
N PRO A 359 -16.96 -2.76 1.12
CA PRO A 359 -16.04 -1.72 0.75
C PRO A 359 -15.39 -1.15 2.01
N GLY A 360 -14.05 -1.28 2.13
CA GLY A 360 -13.30 -0.83 3.30
C GLY A 360 -13.19 -1.80 4.47
N SER A 361 -13.74 -3.03 4.40
CA SER A 361 -13.44 -4.07 5.38
C SER A 361 -12.31 -4.96 4.87
N ALA A 362 -11.10 -4.78 5.39
CA ALA A 362 -10.21 -5.93 5.52
C ALA A 362 -11.02 -7.02 6.25
N GLU A 363 -10.99 -8.25 5.77
CA GLU A 363 -11.66 -9.38 6.40
C GLU A 363 -11.26 -9.40 7.87
N MET A 364 -12.15 -8.92 8.75
CA MET A 364 -12.01 -9.10 10.17
C MET A 364 -12.15 -10.59 10.45
N ARG A 365 -11.08 -11.34 10.30
CA ARG A 365 -11.03 -12.66 10.91
C ARG A 365 -11.08 -12.41 12.41
N ASP A 366 -12.16 -12.82 13.02
CA ASP A 366 -12.31 -12.85 14.47
C ASP A 366 -11.28 -13.84 15.04
N LEU A 367 -10.05 -13.34 15.22
CA LEU A 367 -8.94 -14.10 15.80
C LEU A 367 -9.11 -14.30 17.30
N THR A 368 -10.19 -13.77 17.90
CA THR A 368 -10.47 -13.89 19.33
C THR A 368 -11.06 -15.26 19.71
N ARG A 369 -11.39 -16.11 18.73
CA ARG A 369 -12.08 -17.42 18.99
C ARG A 369 -11.20 -18.65 18.96
N GLN A 370 -9.88 -18.53 18.85
CA GLN A 370 -9.02 -19.71 19.05
C GLN A 370 -8.45 -19.72 20.46
N PRO A 371 -8.71 -20.77 21.27
CA PRO A 371 -8.05 -20.93 22.58
C PRO A 371 -6.55 -21.11 22.34
N VAL A 372 -5.77 -20.35 23.09
CA VAL A 372 -4.32 -20.52 23.18
C VAL A 372 -4.06 -21.92 23.74
N PRO A 373 -3.15 -22.74 23.14
CA PRO A 373 -2.80 -24.04 23.67
C PRO A 373 -2.08 -23.97 25.03
#